data_ad325ce40f18193bc168a4ac6d8bcd0f
#
_entry.id   ad325ce40f18193bc168a4ac6d8bcd0f
#
_cell.length_a   1.000
_cell.length_b   1.000
_cell.length_c   1.000
_cell.angle_alpha   90.00
_cell.angle_beta   90.00
_cell.angle_gamma   90.00
#
_symmetry.space_group_name_H-M   'P 1'
#
loop_
_entity.id
_entity.type
_entity.pdbx_description
1 polymer ?
#
loop_
_entity_poly.entity_id
_entity_poly.type
_entity_poly.pdbx_seq_one_letter_code
_entity_poly.pdbx_strand_id
1 'polypeptide(L)'
;DEIYNKMIASITGPIDEAALAAARTMANREAATLATNMAQSQLRAMGEVMAAGLEKGLGPKEIARTLESVKGLDGPRAAQLLKYRDQLEASGYSDAQIAAREERKYQKLLRDRRETIARTEARQATGAARQAAGEREGAIGKSWYTSQDDRVSDECQANEAAGVIPVKADFP
;
A
#
# COMPACT_ATOMS: atom_id res chain seq x y z
N ASP A 1 34.66 2.69 -5.85
CA ASP A 1 34.53 1.32 -5.29
C ASP A 1 34.84 1.24 -3.79
N GLU A 2 35.80 2.03 -3.26
CA GLU A 2 36.12 2.02 -1.82
C GLU A 2 35.00 2.59 -0.94
N ILE A 3 34.26 3.58 -1.42
CA ILE A 3 33.11 4.17 -0.71
C ILE A 3 31.95 3.15 -0.65
N TYR A 4 31.73 2.41 -1.73
CA TYR A 4 30.69 1.37 -1.78
C TYR A 4 31.01 0.21 -0.84
N ASN A 5 32.25 -0.22 -0.79
CA ASN A 5 32.71 -1.29 0.12
C ASN A 5 32.69 -0.87 1.60
N LYS A 6 32.99 0.40 1.92
CA LYS A 6 32.83 0.95 3.28
C LYS A 6 31.38 1.06 3.69
N MET A 7 30.47 1.41 2.75
CA MET A 7 29.03 1.47 3.02
C MET A 7 28.44 0.08 3.26
N ILE A 8 28.87 -0.95 2.53
CA ILE A 8 28.44 -2.34 2.76
C ILE A 8 29.03 -2.87 4.09
N ALA A 9 30.29 -2.58 4.41
CA ALA A 9 30.89 -2.98 5.68
C ALA A 9 30.21 -2.33 6.90
N SER A 10 29.68 -1.12 6.77
CA SER A 10 28.90 -0.49 7.83
C SER A 10 27.49 -1.12 8.02
N ILE A 11 26.96 -1.79 7.00
CA ILE A 11 25.66 -2.47 7.04
C ILE A 11 25.82 -3.93 7.57
N THR A 12 27.00 -4.51 7.46
CA THR A 12 27.32 -5.90 7.89
C THR A 12 28.00 -6.00 9.26
N GLY A 13 28.02 -4.92 10.04
CA GLY A 13 28.41 -4.97 11.46
C GLY A 13 27.56 -5.99 12.23
N PRO A 14 28.06 -6.53 13.37
CA PRO A 14 27.32 -7.50 14.17
C PRO A 14 25.94 -6.90 14.48
N ILE A 15 24.88 -7.64 14.11
CA ILE A 15 23.49 -7.23 14.36
C ILE A 15 23.35 -7.16 15.89
N ASP A 16 23.23 -5.96 16.43
CA ASP A 16 22.93 -5.73 17.83
C ASP A 16 21.56 -6.38 18.15
N GLU A 17 21.53 -7.30 19.12
CA GLU A 17 20.30 -7.97 19.54
C GLU A 17 19.21 -7.00 19.95
N ALA A 18 19.57 -5.86 20.55
CA ALA A 18 18.61 -4.81 20.91
C ALA A 18 18.00 -4.12 19.67
N ALA A 19 18.80 -3.87 18.64
CA ALA A 19 18.33 -3.36 17.36
C ALA A 19 17.42 -4.37 16.64
N LEU A 20 17.75 -5.64 16.69
CA LEU A 20 16.91 -6.70 16.13
C LEU A 20 15.57 -6.84 16.89
N ALA A 21 15.59 -6.76 18.21
CA ALA A 21 14.38 -6.80 19.04
C ALA A 21 13.49 -5.57 18.78
N ALA A 22 14.08 -4.38 18.67
CA ALA A 22 13.35 -3.16 18.30
C ALA A 22 12.73 -3.26 16.92
N ALA A 23 13.47 -3.74 15.92
CA ALA A 23 12.97 -3.95 14.56
C ALA A 23 11.81 -4.97 14.51
N ARG A 24 11.90 -6.06 15.27
CA ARG A 24 10.80 -7.05 15.40
C ARG A 24 9.55 -6.44 16.04
N THR A 25 9.72 -5.64 17.09
CA THR A 25 8.59 -4.98 17.77
C THR A 25 7.90 -4.00 16.84
N MET A 26 8.66 -3.18 16.09
CA MET A 26 8.11 -2.27 15.09
C MET A 26 7.40 -3.04 13.97
N ALA A 27 8.03 -4.07 13.41
CA ALA A 27 7.43 -4.89 12.36
C ALA A 27 6.09 -5.53 12.80
N ASN A 28 6.01 -6.02 14.03
CA ASN A 28 4.77 -6.59 14.57
C ASN A 28 3.68 -5.52 14.76
N ARG A 29 4.02 -4.33 15.22
CA ARG A 29 3.09 -3.21 15.38
C ARG A 29 2.56 -2.73 14.02
N GLU A 30 3.44 -2.59 13.04
CA GLU A 30 3.08 -2.19 11.68
C GLU A 30 2.23 -3.26 11.00
N ALA A 31 2.55 -4.54 11.16
CA ALA A 31 1.74 -5.64 10.64
C ALA A 31 0.33 -5.65 11.22
N ALA A 32 0.15 -5.37 12.51
CA ALA A 32 -1.17 -5.26 13.13
C ALA A 32 -1.96 -4.06 12.58
N THR A 33 -1.32 -2.92 12.40
CA THR A 33 -1.91 -1.71 11.80
C THR A 33 -2.30 -1.98 10.35
N LEU A 34 -1.42 -2.59 9.57
CA LEU A 34 -1.68 -2.97 8.19
C LEU A 34 -2.87 -3.93 8.08
N ALA A 35 -2.91 -4.97 8.92
CA ALA A 35 -4.03 -5.92 8.93
C ALA A 35 -5.37 -5.22 9.24
N THR A 36 -5.38 -4.30 10.20
CA THR A 36 -6.57 -3.50 10.53
C THR A 36 -7.00 -2.62 9.35
N ASN A 37 -6.08 -1.90 8.74
CA ASN A 37 -6.36 -1.03 7.59
C ASN A 37 -6.84 -1.83 6.38
N MET A 38 -6.27 -3.01 6.14
CA MET A 38 -6.71 -3.91 5.07
C MET A 38 -8.13 -4.41 5.31
N ALA A 39 -8.46 -4.81 6.55
CA ALA A 39 -9.80 -5.25 6.91
C ALA A 39 -10.83 -4.12 6.76
N GLN A 40 -10.53 -2.92 7.24
CA GLN A 40 -11.40 -1.75 7.09
C GLN A 40 -11.62 -1.37 5.62
N SER A 41 -10.56 -1.37 4.82
CA SER A 41 -10.65 -1.09 3.39
C SER A 41 -11.53 -2.12 2.66
N GLN A 42 -11.42 -3.39 3.05
CA GLN A 42 -12.24 -4.44 2.46
C GLN A 42 -13.71 -4.35 2.87
N LEU A 43 -13.99 -4.07 4.14
CA LEU A 43 -15.36 -3.87 4.63
C LEU A 43 -16.03 -2.68 3.93
N ARG A 44 -15.30 -1.58 3.71
CA ARG A 44 -15.80 -0.44 2.97
C ARG A 44 -16.13 -0.82 1.51
N ALA A 45 -15.21 -1.51 0.82
CA ALA A 45 -15.44 -1.97 -0.55
C ALA A 45 -16.68 -2.89 -0.65
N MET A 46 -16.87 -3.79 0.30
CA MET A 46 -18.05 -4.66 0.36
C MET A 46 -19.33 -3.85 0.58
N GLY A 47 -19.30 -2.84 1.44
CA GLY A 47 -20.42 -1.92 1.67
C GLY A 47 -20.82 -1.16 0.40
N GLU A 48 -19.85 -0.63 -0.33
CA GLU A 48 -20.07 0.06 -1.61
C GLU A 48 -20.69 -0.86 -2.67
N VAL A 49 -20.20 -2.09 -2.77
CA VAL A 49 -20.75 -3.10 -3.69
C VAL A 49 -22.19 -3.48 -3.32
N MET A 50 -22.49 -3.63 -2.04
CA MET A 50 -23.86 -3.90 -1.57
C MET A 50 -24.80 -2.75 -1.91
N ALA A 51 -24.40 -1.51 -1.62
CA ALA A 51 -25.21 -0.33 -1.91
C ALA A 51 -25.50 -0.23 -3.41
N ALA A 52 -24.48 -0.32 -4.27
CA ALA A 52 -24.62 -0.31 -5.72
C ALA A 52 -25.51 -1.45 -6.25
N GLY A 53 -25.43 -2.63 -5.66
CA GLY A 53 -26.28 -3.76 -6.00
C GLY A 53 -27.75 -3.49 -5.68
N LEU A 54 -28.04 -2.93 -4.52
CA LEU A 54 -29.39 -2.55 -4.11
C LEU A 54 -29.95 -1.44 -4.99
N GLU A 55 -29.16 -0.43 -5.36
CA GLU A 55 -29.57 0.64 -6.28
C GLU A 55 -29.91 0.11 -7.68
N LYS A 56 -29.18 -0.92 -8.15
CA LYS A 56 -29.48 -1.62 -9.42
C LYS A 56 -30.66 -2.61 -9.30
N GLY A 57 -31.27 -2.77 -8.12
CA GLY A 57 -32.36 -3.72 -7.89
C GLY A 57 -31.94 -5.17 -7.92
N LEU A 58 -30.65 -5.49 -7.71
CA LEU A 58 -30.17 -6.86 -7.69
C LEU A 58 -30.71 -7.64 -6.49
N GLY A 59 -31.03 -8.90 -6.73
CA GLY A 59 -31.46 -9.82 -5.69
C GLY A 59 -30.29 -10.25 -4.77
N PRO A 60 -30.60 -10.78 -3.55
CA PRO A 60 -29.55 -11.17 -2.58
C PRO A 60 -28.52 -12.16 -3.15
N LYS A 61 -28.93 -13.04 -4.05
CA LYS A 61 -28.06 -14.04 -4.67
C LYS A 61 -27.06 -13.43 -5.66
N GLU A 62 -27.49 -12.39 -6.35
CA GLU A 62 -26.63 -11.64 -7.29
C GLU A 62 -25.66 -10.74 -6.55
N ILE A 63 -26.13 -10.07 -5.47
CA ILE A 63 -25.26 -9.27 -4.59
C ILE A 63 -24.19 -10.18 -3.95
N ALA A 64 -24.55 -11.35 -3.44
CA ALA A 64 -23.59 -12.29 -2.87
C ALA A 64 -22.52 -12.73 -3.89
N ARG A 65 -22.91 -13.00 -5.13
CA ARG A 65 -21.96 -13.34 -6.21
C ARG A 65 -21.04 -12.18 -6.53
N THR A 66 -21.55 -10.96 -6.57
CA THR A 66 -20.75 -9.74 -6.81
C THR A 66 -19.77 -9.48 -5.66
N LEU A 67 -20.19 -9.69 -4.41
CA LEU A 67 -19.31 -9.59 -3.24
C LEU A 67 -18.14 -10.59 -3.30
N GLU A 68 -18.41 -11.82 -3.73
CA GLU A 68 -17.36 -12.83 -3.88
C GLU A 68 -16.34 -12.44 -4.99
N SER A 69 -16.79 -11.84 -6.09
CA SER A 69 -15.91 -11.40 -7.18
C SER A 69 -14.96 -10.25 -6.79
N VAL A 70 -15.28 -9.47 -5.77
CA VAL A 70 -14.43 -8.36 -5.29
C VAL A 70 -13.65 -8.67 -4.02
N LYS A 71 -13.76 -9.88 -3.50
CA LYS A 71 -13.09 -10.32 -2.27
C LYS A 71 -11.59 -10.07 -2.33
N GLY A 72 -11.06 -9.42 -1.31
CA GLY A 72 -9.61 -9.08 -1.25
C GLY A 72 -9.19 -7.85 -2.05
N LEU A 73 -10.09 -7.17 -2.75
CA LEU A 73 -9.84 -5.88 -3.37
C LEU A 73 -10.18 -4.74 -2.39
N ASP A 74 -9.52 -3.60 -2.55
CA ASP A 74 -9.92 -2.32 -1.96
C ASP A 74 -11.01 -1.64 -2.81
N GLY A 75 -11.64 -0.59 -2.28
CA GLY A 75 -12.74 0.13 -2.94
C GLY A 75 -12.44 0.53 -4.38
N PRO A 76 -11.33 1.26 -4.66
CA PRO A 76 -11.00 1.67 -6.03
C PRO A 76 -10.83 0.50 -7.01
N ARG A 77 -10.20 -0.61 -6.56
CA ARG A 77 -10.00 -1.79 -7.42
C ARG A 77 -11.28 -2.59 -7.61
N ALA A 78 -12.12 -2.69 -6.59
CA ALA A 78 -13.45 -3.28 -6.68
C ALA A 78 -14.32 -2.52 -7.70
N ALA A 79 -14.40 -1.20 -7.58
CA ALA A 79 -15.11 -0.34 -8.53
C ALA A 79 -14.59 -0.50 -9.97
N GLN A 80 -13.26 -0.59 -10.15
CA GLN A 80 -12.65 -0.83 -11.45
C GLN A 80 -13.07 -2.17 -12.06
N LEU A 81 -13.17 -3.23 -11.25
CA LEU A 81 -13.60 -4.54 -11.70
C LEU A 81 -15.07 -4.54 -12.13
N LEU A 82 -15.95 -3.94 -11.33
CA LEU A 82 -17.38 -3.83 -11.64
C LEU A 82 -17.61 -3.02 -12.92
N LYS A 83 -16.95 -1.87 -13.07
CA LYS A 83 -17.01 -1.07 -14.30
C LYS A 83 -16.54 -1.87 -15.52
N TYR A 84 -15.50 -2.68 -15.37
CA TYR A 84 -15.02 -3.54 -16.45
C TYR A 84 -16.06 -4.61 -16.84
N ARG A 85 -16.74 -5.20 -15.87
CA ARG A 85 -17.85 -6.14 -16.09
C ARG A 85 -19.00 -5.48 -16.86
N ASP A 86 -19.47 -4.31 -16.40
CA ASP A 86 -20.53 -3.53 -17.07
C ASP A 86 -20.15 -3.25 -18.54
N GLN A 87 -18.88 -2.94 -18.83
CA GLN A 87 -18.37 -2.74 -20.20
C GLN A 87 -18.43 -4.01 -21.05
N LEU A 88 -18.10 -5.17 -20.47
CA LEU A 88 -18.18 -6.44 -21.18
C LEU A 88 -19.64 -6.82 -21.50
N GLU A 89 -20.56 -6.61 -20.58
CA GLU A 89 -22.00 -6.82 -20.76
C GLU A 89 -22.52 -5.91 -21.89
N ALA A 90 -22.21 -4.63 -21.86
CA ALA A 90 -22.59 -3.67 -22.90
C ALA A 90 -21.99 -3.99 -24.29
N SER A 91 -20.84 -4.69 -24.33
CA SER A 91 -20.19 -5.12 -25.57
C SER A 91 -20.76 -6.42 -26.14
N GLY A 92 -21.78 -7.02 -25.51
CA GLY A 92 -22.47 -8.22 -26.00
C GLY A 92 -21.69 -9.52 -25.85
N TYR A 93 -20.70 -9.58 -24.93
CA TYR A 93 -20.03 -10.84 -24.61
C TYR A 93 -20.97 -11.82 -23.91
N SER A 94 -20.81 -13.12 -24.17
CA SER A 94 -21.56 -14.14 -23.44
C SER A 94 -21.11 -14.23 -21.98
N ASP A 95 -21.98 -14.74 -21.10
CA ASP A 95 -21.68 -14.91 -19.67
C ASP A 95 -20.38 -15.67 -19.40
N ALA A 96 -20.10 -16.71 -20.17
CA ALA A 96 -18.86 -17.48 -20.06
C ALA A 96 -17.61 -16.64 -20.45
N GLN A 97 -17.73 -15.80 -21.46
CA GLN A 97 -16.65 -14.90 -21.88
C GLN A 97 -16.45 -13.77 -20.86
N ILE A 98 -17.53 -13.24 -20.29
CA ILE A 98 -17.49 -12.24 -19.23
C ILE A 98 -16.77 -12.83 -18.01
N ALA A 99 -17.20 -13.99 -17.52
CA ALA A 99 -16.58 -14.64 -16.36
C ALA A 99 -15.08 -14.90 -16.55
N ALA A 100 -14.67 -15.39 -17.72
CA ALA A 100 -13.26 -15.65 -18.00
C ALA A 100 -12.40 -14.39 -18.09
N ARG A 101 -12.95 -13.25 -18.54
CA ARG A 101 -12.26 -11.97 -18.65
C ARG A 101 -12.21 -11.26 -17.29
N GLU A 102 -13.31 -11.31 -16.54
CA GLU A 102 -13.44 -10.78 -15.19
C GLU A 102 -12.43 -11.45 -14.26
N GLU A 103 -12.31 -12.78 -14.27
CA GLU A 103 -11.33 -13.51 -13.47
C GLU A 103 -9.89 -13.08 -13.77
N ARG A 104 -9.52 -12.93 -15.05
CA ARG A 104 -8.18 -12.44 -15.42
C ARG A 104 -7.92 -11.01 -14.91
N LYS A 105 -8.91 -10.13 -15.00
CA LYS A 105 -8.83 -8.77 -14.51
C LYS A 105 -8.70 -8.75 -12.99
N TYR A 106 -9.50 -9.56 -12.30
CA TYR A 106 -9.46 -9.73 -10.85
C TYR A 106 -8.08 -10.17 -10.36
N GLN A 107 -7.51 -11.22 -10.97
CA GLN A 107 -6.17 -11.70 -10.61
C GLN A 107 -5.07 -10.65 -10.84
N LYS A 108 -5.20 -9.84 -11.89
CA LYS A 108 -4.30 -8.71 -12.12
C LYS A 108 -4.43 -7.67 -10.99
N LEU A 109 -5.64 -7.25 -10.65
CA LEU A 109 -5.90 -6.27 -9.60
C LEU A 109 -5.42 -6.74 -8.23
N LEU A 110 -5.55 -8.03 -7.91
CA LEU A 110 -4.99 -8.63 -6.69
C LEU A 110 -3.46 -8.56 -6.66
N ARG A 111 -2.79 -8.87 -7.77
CA ARG A 111 -1.33 -8.73 -7.86
C ARG A 111 -0.89 -7.29 -7.67
N ASP A 112 -1.51 -6.36 -8.40
CA ASP A 112 -1.21 -4.92 -8.33
C ASP A 112 -1.39 -4.39 -6.89
N ARG A 113 -2.44 -4.87 -6.17
CA ARG A 113 -2.63 -4.54 -4.76
C ARG A 113 -1.51 -5.06 -3.87
N ARG A 114 -1.15 -6.35 -4.02
CA ARG A 114 -0.07 -6.98 -3.25
C ARG A 114 1.27 -6.28 -3.46
N GLU A 115 1.59 -5.94 -4.71
CA GLU A 115 2.81 -5.20 -5.05
C GLU A 115 2.80 -3.78 -4.46
N THR A 116 1.65 -3.10 -4.48
CA THR A 116 1.51 -1.79 -3.86
C THR A 116 1.77 -1.86 -2.36
N ILE A 117 1.14 -2.81 -1.65
CA ILE A 117 1.34 -3.03 -0.22
C ILE A 117 2.81 -3.34 0.06
N ALA A 118 3.38 -4.33 -0.62
CA ALA A 118 4.77 -4.74 -0.40
C ALA A 118 5.75 -3.58 -0.61
N ARG A 119 5.53 -2.75 -1.64
CA ARG A 119 6.37 -1.58 -1.93
C ARG A 119 6.23 -0.51 -0.85
N THR A 120 5.02 -0.26 -0.36
CA THR A 120 4.76 0.72 0.70
C THR A 120 5.41 0.29 2.00
N GLU A 121 5.19 -0.96 2.43
CA GLU A 121 5.77 -1.52 3.65
C GLU A 121 7.31 -1.55 3.60
N ALA A 122 7.90 -1.94 2.47
CA ALA A 122 9.35 -1.92 2.30
C ALA A 122 9.94 -0.51 2.43
N ARG A 123 9.25 0.51 1.90
CA ARG A 123 9.67 1.91 2.03
C ARG A 123 9.58 2.40 3.47
N GLN A 124 8.49 2.08 4.17
CA GLN A 124 8.30 2.45 5.58
C GLN A 124 9.37 1.80 6.46
N ALA A 125 9.60 0.49 6.29
CA ALA A 125 10.64 -0.23 7.02
C ALA A 125 12.06 0.34 6.76
N THR A 126 12.36 0.69 5.51
CA THR A 126 13.65 1.33 5.15
C THR A 126 13.77 2.71 5.77
N GLY A 127 12.70 3.51 5.75
CA GLY A 127 12.66 4.84 6.39
C GLY A 127 12.91 4.76 7.89
N ALA A 128 12.20 3.86 8.58
CA ALA A 128 12.37 3.63 10.02
C ALA A 128 13.79 3.15 10.39
N ALA A 129 14.36 2.24 9.59
CA ALA A 129 15.73 1.77 9.80
C ALA A 129 16.77 2.89 9.63
N ARG A 130 16.60 3.75 8.62
CA ARG A 130 17.48 4.91 8.40
C ARG A 130 17.37 5.92 9.53
N GLN A 131 16.18 6.20 10.02
CA GLN A 131 15.97 7.09 11.14
C GLN A 131 16.64 6.54 12.41
N ALA A 132 16.42 5.28 12.75
CA ALA A 132 17.04 4.63 13.90
C ALA A 132 18.57 4.58 13.82
N ALA A 133 19.14 4.40 12.62
CA ALA A 133 20.58 4.47 12.38
C ALA A 133 21.09 5.89 12.62
N GLY A 134 20.45 6.91 12.06
CA GLY A 134 20.83 8.31 12.26
C GLY A 134 20.80 8.72 13.74
N GLU A 135 19.77 8.33 14.47
CA GLU A 135 19.67 8.60 15.92
C GLU A 135 20.83 7.97 16.71
N ARG A 136 21.21 6.74 16.38
CA ARG A 136 22.37 6.07 17.03
C ARG A 136 23.70 6.73 16.70
N GLU A 137 23.85 7.26 15.51
CA GLU A 137 25.05 7.98 15.05
C GLU A 137 25.10 9.44 15.55
N GLY A 138 24.09 9.85 16.31
CA GLY A 138 24.05 11.20 16.90
C GLY A 138 23.54 12.28 15.93
N ALA A 139 22.81 11.92 14.89
CA ALA A 139 22.16 12.88 14.03
C ALA A 139 21.19 13.76 14.81
N ILE A 140 21.34 15.07 14.68
CA ILE A 140 20.49 16.06 15.36
C ILE A 140 19.31 16.54 14.52
N GLY A 141 19.38 16.33 13.20
CA GLY A 141 18.36 16.76 12.25
C GLY A 141 18.19 15.81 11.07
N LYS A 142 17.07 15.94 10.39
CA LYS A 142 16.73 15.24 9.16
C LYS A 142 16.11 16.21 8.16
N SER A 143 16.23 15.92 6.87
CA SER A 143 15.62 16.70 5.79
C SER A 143 14.91 15.79 4.79
N TRP A 144 13.92 16.33 4.09
CA TRP A 144 13.22 15.65 3.03
C TRP A 144 13.70 16.16 1.69
N TYR A 145 13.94 15.27 0.73
CA TYR A 145 14.27 15.62 -0.64
C TYR A 145 13.30 14.96 -1.60
N THR A 146 12.76 15.73 -2.52
CA THR A 146 11.88 15.23 -3.58
C THR A 146 12.65 14.99 -4.87
N SER A 147 12.03 14.27 -5.82
CA SER A 147 12.55 14.10 -7.17
C SER A 147 12.48 15.39 -8.02
N GLN A 148 11.80 16.43 -7.52
CA GLN A 148 11.59 17.73 -8.19
C GLN A 148 10.95 17.60 -9.57
N ASP A 149 10.12 16.57 -9.80
CA ASP A 149 9.35 16.35 -11.01
C ASP A 149 7.84 16.62 -10.77
N ASP A 150 7.05 16.60 -11.83
CA ASP A 150 5.61 16.86 -11.83
C ASP A 150 4.76 15.81 -11.08
N ARG A 151 5.39 14.74 -10.58
CA ARG A 151 4.75 13.68 -9.80
C ARG A 151 4.90 13.88 -8.29
N VAL A 152 5.57 14.94 -7.86
CA VAL A 152 5.75 15.26 -6.44
C VAL A 152 4.44 15.79 -5.88
N SER A 153 3.91 15.14 -4.83
CA SER A 153 2.69 15.60 -4.14
C SER A 153 2.94 16.89 -3.36
N ASP A 154 1.86 17.64 -3.11
CA ASP A 154 1.90 18.87 -2.29
C ASP A 154 2.46 18.59 -0.89
N GLU A 155 2.14 17.44 -0.29
CA GLU A 155 2.68 16.98 1.00
C GLU A 155 4.20 16.78 0.93
N CYS A 156 4.72 16.15 -0.11
CA CYS A 156 6.16 16.00 -0.31
C CYS A 156 6.87 17.34 -0.50
N GLN A 157 6.24 18.29 -1.22
CA GLN A 157 6.77 19.64 -1.40
C GLN A 157 6.79 20.42 -0.08
N ALA A 158 5.74 20.29 0.75
CA ALA A 158 5.69 20.89 2.07
C ALA A 158 6.79 20.34 3.00
N ASN A 159 7.02 19.02 2.96
CA ASN A 159 8.09 18.38 3.71
C ASN A 159 9.49 18.87 3.30
N GLU A 160 9.74 19.05 2.01
CA GLU A 160 11.01 19.60 1.49
C GLU A 160 11.18 21.07 1.88
N ALA A 161 10.10 21.87 1.81
CA ALA A 161 10.09 23.27 2.20
C ALA A 161 10.35 23.48 3.71
N ALA A 162 10.04 22.51 4.56
CA ALA A 162 10.36 22.55 5.98
C ALA A 162 11.87 22.54 6.26
N GLY A 163 12.72 22.17 5.29
CA GLY A 163 14.16 22.14 5.43
C GLY A 163 14.65 21.09 6.42
N VAL A 164 15.63 21.47 7.25
CA VAL A 164 16.17 20.59 8.30
C VAL A 164 15.32 20.70 9.56
N ILE A 165 14.70 19.59 9.98
CA ILE A 165 13.94 19.49 11.22
C ILE A 165 14.67 18.59 12.22
N PRO A 166 14.39 18.67 13.55
CA PRO A 166 14.96 17.75 14.52
C PRO A 166 14.71 16.30 14.14
N VAL A 167 15.68 15.41 14.35
CA VAL A 167 15.62 14.00 13.92
C VAL A 167 14.38 13.27 14.46
N LYS A 168 13.90 13.63 15.65
CA LYS A 168 12.72 13.01 16.31
C LYS A 168 11.39 13.69 15.97
N ALA A 169 11.41 14.83 15.28
CA ALA A 169 10.18 15.52 14.88
C ALA A 169 9.59 14.87 13.64
N ASP A 170 8.26 14.92 13.52
CA ASP A 170 7.58 14.54 12.28
C ASP A 170 7.62 15.70 11.28
N PHE A 171 7.60 15.38 9.99
CA PHE A 171 7.40 16.37 8.94
C PHE A 171 5.96 16.89 8.98
N PRO A 172 5.70 18.14 8.53
CA PRO A 172 4.38 18.76 8.56
C PRO A 172 3.33 17.99 7.75
#